data_b8ee1e49f19fe4d6c8048b74d04ac71f
#
_entry.id   b8ee1e49f19fe4d6c8048b74d04ac71f
#
_cell.length_a   1.000
_cell.length_b   1.000
_cell.length_c   1.000
_cell.angle_alpha   90.00
_cell.angle_beta   90.00
_cell.angle_gamma   90.00
#
_symmetry.space_group_name_H-M   'P 1'
#
loop_
_entity.id
_entity.type
_entity.pdbx_description
1 polymer ?
#
loop_
_entity_poly.entity_id
_entity_poly.type
_entity_poly.pdbx_seq_one_letter_code
_entity_poly.pdbx_strand_id
1 'polypeptide(L)'
;DPIVVPVVVKANVEDIFVVEPIAFDAGEDETTFTISFPKAQMGTTYTCDINIEDPRYASIYGADKVNLSISLVLAKWELVTDEKTGATKGRYRDDILGNFASIDNPNANPNPEIELEIYERSDKKGYYRMKAYTPELMNIFAGGQVNHENRNVWTYVDASDPNKVYYPYQSTGLTLFSDMGEWYIASQT
;
A
#
# COMPACT_ATOMS: atom_id res chain seq x y z
N ASP A 1 6.37 -33.93 21.13
CA ASP A 1 5.04 -33.34 21.34
C ASP A 1 5.06 -31.89 20.86
N PRO A 2 3.97 -31.37 20.34
CA PRO A 2 3.84 -29.96 19.99
C PRO A 2 4.10 -29.05 21.20
N ILE A 3 4.66 -27.88 20.96
CA ILE A 3 4.98 -26.89 22.00
C ILE A 3 4.11 -25.65 21.75
N VAL A 4 3.36 -25.23 22.76
CA VAL A 4 2.64 -23.94 22.73
C VAL A 4 3.40 -22.93 23.57
N VAL A 5 3.82 -21.85 22.95
CA VAL A 5 4.55 -20.76 23.63
C VAL A 5 3.54 -19.72 24.11
N PRO A 6 3.44 -19.50 25.43
CA PRO A 6 2.54 -18.48 25.98
C PRO A 6 3.07 -17.08 25.67
N VAL A 7 2.17 -16.20 25.25
CA VAL A 7 2.47 -14.80 25.00
C VAL A 7 1.64 -13.88 25.86
N VAL A 8 2.19 -12.72 26.19
CA VAL A 8 1.49 -11.63 26.87
C VAL A 8 1.29 -10.52 25.84
N VAL A 9 0.04 -10.13 25.65
CA VAL A 9 -0.37 -9.09 24.72
C VAL A 9 -0.68 -7.81 25.50
N LYS A 10 0.04 -6.72 25.19
CA LYS A 10 -0.17 -5.39 25.77
C LYS A 10 -0.56 -4.42 24.66
N ALA A 11 -1.81 -4.03 24.59
CA ALA A 11 -2.33 -3.11 23.59
C ALA A 11 -2.76 -1.78 24.23
N ASN A 12 -2.68 -0.68 23.45
CA ASN A 12 -3.15 0.63 23.88
C ASN A 12 -4.69 0.70 24.00
N VAL A 13 -5.40 -0.20 23.30
CA VAL A 13 -6.85 -0.37 23.39
C VAL A 13 -7.13 -1.86 23.55
N GLU A 14 -7.92 -2.21 24.57
CA GLU A 14 -8.29 -3.60 24.87
C GLU A 14 -9.13 -4.21 23.74
N ASP A 15 -9.05 -5.53 23.59
CA ASP A 15 -9.85 -6.34 22.65
C ASP A 15 -9.72 -5.99 21.16
N ILE A 16 -8.76 -5.20 20.76
CA ILE A 16 -8.53 -4.89 19.34
C ILE A 16 -7.75 -6.02 18.66
N PHE A 17 -6.66 -6.46 19.27
CA PHE A 17 -5.81 -7.52 18.73
C PHE A 17 -6.22 -8.87 19.27
N VAL A 18 -6.43 -9.81 18.38
CA VAL A 18 -6.62 -11.23 18.69
C VAL A 18 -5.40 -11.97 18.15
N VAL A 19 -4.61 -12.51 19.07
CA VAL A 19 -3.37 -13.23 18.74
C VAL A 19 -3.66 -14.72 18.88
N GLU A 20 -3.45 -15.48 17.80
CA GLU A 20 -3.53 -16.94 17.85
C GLU A 20 -2.39 -17.52 18.68
N PRO A 21 -2.57 -18.71 19.28
CA PRO A 21 -1.49 -19.39 19.99
C PRO A 21 -0.29 -19.62 19.08
N ILE A 22 0.90 -19.34 19.59
CA ILE A 22 2.15 -19.67 18.90
C ILE A 22 2.45 -21.14 19.18
N ALA A 23 2.20 -22.02 18.22
CA ALA A 23 2.37 -23.46 18.38
C ALA A 23 3.39 -23.97 17.37
N PHE A 24 4.35 -24.76 17.88
CA PHE A 24 5.33 -25.48 17.07
C PHE A 24 4.94 -26.94 17.00
N ASP A 25 4.97 -27.54 15.84
CA ASP A 25 4.86 -28.97 15.69
C ASP A 25 6.11 -29.69 16.19
N ALA A 26 5.98 -30.98 16.50
CA ALA A 26 7.09 -31.75 17.04
C ALA A 26 8.25 -31.85 16.06
N GLY A 27 9.40 -31.28 16.43
CA GLY A 27 10.61 -31.28 15.62
C GLY A 27 10.79 -30.09 14.71
N GLU A 28 9.83 -29.17 14.68
CA GLU A 28 9.91 -27.91 13.93
C GLU A 28 10.53 -26.80 14.79
N ASP A 29 11.35 -25.97 14.17
CA ASP A 29 12.03 -24.80 14.78
C ASP A 29 11.44 -23.47 14.28
N GLU A 30 10.54 -23.51 13.30
CA GLU A 30 9.82 -22.37 12.75
C GLU A 30 8.31 -22.59 12.82
N THR A 31 7.55 -21.54 13.07
CA THR A 31 6.08 -21.57 13.00
C THR A 31 5.53 -20.22 12.60
N THR A 32 4.29 -20.20 12.14
CA THR A 32 3.53 -19.00 11.83
C THR A 32 2.31 -18.91 12.74
N PHE A 33 1.92 -17.70 13.09
CA PHE A 33 0.68 -17.45 13.82
C PHE A 33 -0.03 -16.23 13.25
N THR A 34 -1.34 -16.16 13.43
CA THR A 34 -2.16 -15.07 12.91
C THR A 34 -2.43 -14.04 14.00
N ILE A 35 -2.35 -12.77 13.62
CA ILE A 35 -2.83 -11.65 14.43
C ILE A 35 -3.97 -11.01 13.67
N SER A 36 -5.14 -10.98 14.25
CA SER A 36 -6.33 -10.33 13.67
C SER A 36 -6.79 -9.15 14.54
N PHE A 37 -7.53 -8.24 13.92
CA PHE A 37 -7.99 -7.01 14.56
C PHE A 37 -9.44 -6.68 14.16
N PRO A 38 -10.40 -7.57 14.49
CA PRO A 38 -11.76 -7.52 13.98
C PRO A 38 -12.56 -6.29 14.44
N LYS A 39 -12.15 -5.65 15.54
CA LYS A 39 -12.83 -4.48 16.12
C LYS A 39 -12.12 -3.16 15.79
N ALA A 40 -11.03 -3.18 15.03
CA ALA A 40 -10.30 -1.97 14.70
C ALA A 40 -11.13 -1.04 13.81
N GLN A 41 -11.10 0.25 14.09
CA GLN A 41 -11.85 1.29 13.38
C GLN A 41 -10.92 2.11 12.48
N MET A 42 -11.47 2.60 11.38
CA MET A 42 -10.74 3.46 10.46
C MET A 42 -10.32 4.78 11.13
N GLY A 43 -9.14 5.26 10.80
CA GLY A 43 -8.60 6.53 11.27
C GLY A 43 -8.05 6.50 12.70
N THR A 44 -8.04 5.34 13.36
CA THR A 44 -7.49 5.17 14.70
C THR A 44 -6.17 4.41 14.65
N THR A 45 -5.19 4.87 15.43
CA THR A 45 -3.91 4.18 15.59
C THR A 45 -3.99 3.24 16.78
N TYR A 46 -3.72 1.98 16.55
CA TYR A 46 -3.62 0.94 17.56
C TYR A 46 -2.18 0.45 17.66
N THR A 47 -1.71 0.26 18.89
CA THR A 47 -0.39 -0.33 19.15
C THR A 47 -0.53 -1.57 20.00
N CYS A 48 0.31 -2.55 19.74
CA CYS A 48 0.32 -3.80 20.47
C CYS A 48 1.77 -4.29 20.61
N ASP A 49 2.13 -4.68 21.84
CA ASP A 49 3.34 -5.42 22.13
C ASP A 49 3.00 -6.85 22.51
N ILE A 50 3.58 -7.80 21.82
CA ILE A 50 3.45 -9.23 22.08
C ILE A 50 4.77 -9.71 22.65
N ASN A 51 4.75 -10.22 23.87
CA ASN A 51 5.94 -10.61 24.61
C ASN A 51 5.90 -12.09 24.99
N ILE A 52 7.03 -12.76 24.87
CA ILE A 52 7.24 -14.06 25.51
C ILE A 52 7.90 -13.77 26.86
N GLU A 53 7.12 -13.89 27.94
CA GLU A 53 7.60 -13.61 29.29
C GLU A 53 8.09 -14.87 30.03
N ASP A 54 7.79 -16.05 29.49
CA ASP A 54 8.21 -17.31 30.09
C ASP A 54 9.71 -17.58 29.77
N PRO A 55 10.59 -17.60 30.80
CA PRO A 55 12.03 -17.76 30.58
C PRO A 55 12.43 -19.11 29.96
N ARG A 56 11.53 -20.10 29.97
CA ARG A 56 11.78 -21.39 29.30
C ARG A 56 11.88 -21.27 27.79
N TYR A 57 11.27 -20.22 27.23
CA TYR A 57 11.24 -19.91 25.78
C TYR A 57 12.11 -18.71 25.42
N ALA A 58 12.78 -18.09 26.42
CA ALA A 58 13.75 -17.04 26.18
C ALA A 58 15.09 -17.63 25.76
N SER A 59 15.83 -16.92 24.94
CA SER A 59 17.19 -17.35 24.58
C SER A 59 18.12 -17.30 25.79
N ILE A 60 18.83 -18.37 26.03
CA ILE A 60 19.86 -18.45 27.10
C ILE A 60 21.04 -17.50 26.87
N TYR A 61 21.20 -16.96 25.69
CA TYR A 61 22.27 -16.02 25.32
C TYR A 61 21.82 -14.56 25.32
N GLY A 62 20.72 -14.23 26.03
CA GLY A 62 20.21 -12.87 26.14
C GLY A 62 19.64 -12.37 24.82
N ALA A 63 18.86 -13.17 24.14
CA ALA A 63 18.29 -12.75 22.88
C ALA A 63 17.19 -11.73 23.07
N ASP A 64 17.43 -10.72 22.46
CA ASP A 64 16.74 -9.48 22.40
C ASP A 64 15.45 -9.52 21.55
N LYS A 65 14.96 -10.69 21.14
CA LYS A 65 13.85 -10.81 20.18
C LYS A 65 12.71 -11.70 20.66
N VAL A 66 12.33 -11.54 21.91
CA VAL A 66 11.11 -12.14 22.48
C VAL A 66 9.94 -11.15 22.52
N ASN A 67 10.07 -10.06 21.79
CA ASN A 67 9.09 -8.99 21.69
C ASN A 67 8.78 -8.69 20.23
N LEU A 68 7.49 -8.53 19.91
CA LEU A 68 6.98 -8.03 18.65
C LEU A 68 6.12 -6.81 18.90
N SER A 69 6.56 -5.65 18.43
CA SER A 69 5.77 -4.41 18.48
C SER A 69 5.06 -4.17 17.15
N ILE A 70 3.77 -3.92 17.21
CA ILE A 70 2.92 -3.69 16.06
C ILE A 70 2.28 -2.31 16.18
N SER A 71 2.29 -1.55 15.11
CA SER A 71 1.47 -0.36 14.94
C SER A 71 0.52 -0.57 13.77
N LEU A 72 -0.78 -0.49 14.04
CA LEU A 72 -1.85 -0.68 13.07
C LEU A 72 -2.62 0.62 12.91
N VAL A 73 -2.77 1.06 11.67
CA VAL A 73 -3.69 2.15 11.28
C VAL A 73 -4.56 1.66 10.14
N LEU A 74 -5.87 1.63 10.38
CA LEU A 74 -6.84 1.45 9.30
C LEU A 74 -7.12 2.82 8.67
N ALA A 75 -6.43 3.11 7.57
CA ALA A 75 -6.56 4.39 6.89
C ALA A 75 -7.95 4.54 6.27
N LYS A 76 -8.63 5.64 6.61
CA LYS A 76 -9.79 6.13 5.88
C LYS A 76 -9.30 7.02 4.74
N TRP A 77 -9.82 6.80 3.56
CA TRP A 77 -9.56 7.64 2.40
C TRP A 77 -10.76 8.53 2.13
N GLU A 78 -10.53 9.83 2.11
CA GLU A 78 -11.55 10.85 1.90
C GLU A 78 -11.38 11.48 0.53
N LEU A 79 -12.49 11.61 -0.21
CA LEU A 79 -12.50 12.26 -1.51
C LEU A 79 -12.11 13.73 -1.35
N VAL A 80 -11.08 14.14 -2.06
CA VAL A 80 -10.64 15.55 -2.09
C VAL A 80 -11.64 16.37 -2.88
N THR A 81 -12.10 17.47 -2.28
CA THR A 81 -12.98 18.44 -2.93
C THR A 81 -12.27 19.78 -2.97
N ASP A 82 -12.23 20.40 -4.14
CA ASP A 82 -11.72 21.75 -4.28
C ASP A 82 -12.62 22.74 -3.52
N GLU A 83 -12.06 23.44 -2.55
CA GLU A 83 -12.82 24.34 -1.67
C GLU A 83 -13.46 25.53 -2.39
N LYS A 84 -12.92 25.91 -3.54
CA LYS A 84 -13.39 27.08 -4.30
C LYS A 84 -14.47 26.74 -5.32
N THR A 85 -14.30 25.58 -5.96
CA THR A 85 -15.16 25.19 -7.08
C THR A 85 -16.15 24.08 -6.73
N GLY A 86 -15.92 23.35 -5.63
CA GLY A 86 -16.65 22.13 -5.27
C GLY A 86 -16.32 20.94 -6.17
N ALA A 87 -15.32 21.05 -7.05
CA ALA A 87 -14.93 19.96 -7.94
C ALA A 87 -14.34 18.80 -7.14
N THR A 88 -14.74 17.58 -7.51
CA THR A 88 -14.29 16.32 -6.90
C THR A 88 -13.32 15.55 -7.79
N LYS A 89 -13.00 16.09 -8.96
CA LYS A 89 -12.06 15.51 -9.91
C LYS A 89 -10.91 16.47 -10.19
N GLY A 90 -9.71 15.91 -10.20
CA GLY A 90 -8.50 16.59 -10.63
C GLY A 90 -8.06 16.12 -12.02
N ARG A 91 -7.20 16.90 -12.65
CA ARG A 91 -6.61 16.55 -13.94
C ARG A 91 -5.31 15.78 -13.72
N TYR A 92 -5.22 14.61 -14.31
CA TYR A 92 -4.01 13.81 -14.35
C TYR A 92 -3.46 13.78 -15.78
N ARG A 93 -2.18 14.06 -15.90
CA ARG A 93 -1.44 14.04 -17.17
C ARG A 93 -0.20 13.18 -17.03
N ASP A 94 0.07 12.35 -18.02
CA ASP A 94 1.24 11.49 -18.06
C ASP A 94 2.05 11.68 -19.34
N ASP A 95 3.03 12.56 -19.26
CA ASP A 95 3.92 12.85 -20.40
C ASP A 95 4.95 11.74 -20.62
N ILE A 96 5.24 10.92 -19.62
CA ILE A 96 6.21 9.83 -19.73
C ILE A 96 5.63 8.72 -20.60
N LEU A 97 4.44 8.25 -20.26
CA LEU A 97 3.75 7.23 -21.04
C LEU A 97 3.44 7.71 -22.45
N GLY A 98 2.96 8.95 -22.59
CA GLY A 98 2.65 9.53 -23.89
C GLY A 98 3.86 9.61 -24.79
N ASN A 99 4.99 10.08 -24.28
CA ASN A 99 6.22 10.13 -25.05
C ASN A 99 6.74 8.75 -25.43
N PHE A 100 6.66 7.79 -24.51
CA PHE A 100 7.07 6.41 -24.80
C PHE A 100 6.25 5.79 -25.94
N ALA A 101 4.94 5.93 -25.91
CA ALA A 101 4.08 5.38 -26.96
C ALA A 101 4.28 6.06 -28.33
N SER A 102 4.58 7.36 -28.34
CA SER A 102 4.73 8.12 -29.59
C SER A 102 5.98 7.75 -30.38
N ILE A 103 6.93 7.03 -29.79
CA ILE A 103 8.13 6.54 -30.49
C ILE A 103 7.75 5.58 -31.62
N ASP A 104 6.82 4.66 -31.34
CA ASP A 104 6.46 3.60 -32.29
C ASP A 104 5.05 3.78 -32.89
N ASN A 105 4.28 4.71 -32.37
CA ASN A 105 2.91 4.97 -32.83
C ASN A 105 2.66 6.47 -33.05
N PRO A 106 2.68 6.94 -34.30
CA PRO A 106 2.46 8.36 -34.62
C PRO A 106 1.05 8.85 -34.29
N ASN A 107 0.10 7.95 -34.04
CA ASN A 107 -1.25 8.29 -33.63
C ASN A 107 -1.42 8.31 -32.10
N ALA A 108 -0.40 7.93 -31.34
CA ALA A 108 -0.45 8.02 -29.88
C ALA A 108 -0.53 9.48 -29.42
N ASN A 109 -1.23 9.70 -28.31
CA ASN A 109 -1.25 11.01 -27.68
C ASN A 109 0.00 11.18 -26.81
N PRO A 110 0.94 12.09 -27.15
CA PRO A 110 2.14 12.30 -26.33
C PRO A 110 1.86 12.97 -24.98
N ASN A 111 0.67 13.52 -24.80
CA ASN A 111 0.27 14.22 -23.58
C ASN A 111 -1.12 13.72 -23.10
N PRO A 112 -1.24 12.46 -22.75
CA PRO A 112 -2.52 11.91 -22.32
C PRO A 112 -2.97 12.56 -20.99
N GLU A 113 -4.22 12.96 -20.96
CA GLU A 113 -4.83 13.60 -19.81
C GLU A 113 -6.23 13.03 -19.56
N ILE A 114 -6.54 12.78 -18.28
CA ILE A 114 -7.86 12.36 -17.83
C ILE A 114 -8.26 13.14 -16.58
N GLU A 115 -9.57 13.19 -16.33
CA GLU A 115 -10.12 13.64 -15.05
C GLU A 115 -10.34 12.42 -14.14
N LEU A 116 -9.85 12.50 -12.89
CA LEU A 116 -9.97 11.42 -11.93
C LEU A 116 -10.21 11.93 -10.52
N GLU A 117 -10.82 11.08 -9.71
CA GLU A 117 -10.99 11.32 -8.28
C GLU A 117 -9.66 11.13 -7.55
N ILE A 118 -9.38 12.03 -6.61
CA ILE A 118 -8.22 11.99 -5.74
C ILE A 118 -8.73 11.80 -4.32
N TYR A 119 -8.12 10.88 -3.60
CA TYR A 119 -8.44 10.61 -2.20
C TYR A 119 -7.25 10.92 -1.31
N GLU A 120 -7.48 11.65 -0.22
CA GLU A 120 -6.50 11.92 0.82
C GLU A 120 -6.66 10.96 1.98
N ARG A 121 -5.55 10.57 2.57
CA ARG A 121 -5.52 9.66 3.70
C ARG A 121 -5.77 10.44 5.00
N SER A 122 -6.77 10.04 5.78
CA SER A 122 -7.23 10.79 6.96
C SER A 122 -6.20 10.92 8.09
N ASP A 123 -5.29 9.96 8.21
CA ASP A 123 -4.25 9.93 9.24
C ASP A 123 -2.90 10.50 8.78
N LYS A 124 -2.78 10.83 7.48
CA LYS A 124 -1.57 11.40 6.90
C LYS A 124 -1.93 12.45 5.85
N LYS A 125 -2.06 13.69 6.28
CA LYS A 125 -2.33 14.81 5.37
C LYS A 125 -1.25 14.91 4.29
N GLY A 126 -1.68 15.16 3.04
CA GLY A 126 -0.79 15.23 1.88
C GLY A 126 -0.40 13.86 1.32
N TYR A 127 -0.95 12.77 1.86
CA TYR A 127 -0.78 11.44 1.28
C TYR A 127 -2.02 11.06 0.49
N TYR A 128 -1.84 10.95 -0.83
CA TYR A 128 -2.94 10.78 -1.76
C TYR A 128 -2.92 9.43 -2.45
N ARG A 129 -4.09 9.01 -2.93
CA ARG A 129 -4.23 7.92 -3.89
C ARG A 129 -5.22 8.28 -4.98
N MET A 130 -5.01 7.71 -6.15
CA MET A 130 -5.86 7.89 -7.32
C MET A 130 -5.80 6.67 -8.24
N LYS A 131 -6.72 6.57 -9.18
CA LYS A 131 -6.69 5.55 -10.25
C LYS A 131 -6.08 6.17 -11.51
N ALA A 132 -4.77 6.36 -11.52
CA ALA A 132 -4.07 7.05 -12.61
C ALA A 132 -3.97 6.19 -13.88
N TYR A 133 -3.66 4.90 -13.72
CA TYR A 133 -3.45 3.99 -14.85
C TYR A 133 -4.71 3.19 -15.13
N THR A 134 -5.72 3.85 -15.69
CA THR A 134 -7.01 3.25 -16.05
C THR A 134 -7.01 2.75 -17.49
N PRO A 135 -7.89 1.80 -17.86
CA PRO A 135 -8.08 1.42 -19.25
C PRO A 135 -8.40 2.61 -20.17
N GLU A 136 -9.10 3.62 -19.65
CA GLU A 136 -9.41 4.85 -20.39
C GLU A 136 -8.14 5.63 -20.74
N LEU A 137 -7.27 5.90 -19.76
CA LEU A 137 -5.99 6.56 -20.01
C LEU A 137 -5.15 5.76 -21.00
N MET A 138 -5.07 4.45 -20.83
CA MET A 138 -4.30 3.57 -21.70
C MET A 138 -4.82 3.59 -23.13
N ASN A 139 -6.12 3.64 -23.33
CA ASN A 139 -6.70 3.77 -24.69
C ASN A 139 -6.38 5.12 -25.33
N ILE A 140 -6.44 6.21 -24.56
CA ILE A 140 -6.08 7.55 -25.04
C ILE A 140 -4.62 7.60 -25.44
N PHE A 141 -3.74 7.13 -24.57
CA PHE A 141 -2.31 7.15 -24.78
C PHE A 141 -1.87 6.23 -25.95
N ALA A 142 -2.41 5.03 -26.03
CA ALA A 142 -2.01 4.03 -27.02
C ALA A 142 -2.72 4.19 -28.38
N GLY A 143 -3.68 5.09 -28.48
CA GLY A 143 -4.48 5.23 -29.72
C GLY A 143 -5.25 3.95 -30.10
N GLY A 144 -5.55 3.09 -29.15
CA GLY A 144 -6.24 1.82 -29.36
C GLY A 144 -5.40 0.70 -29.98
N GLN A 145 -4.08 0.90 -30.12
CA GLN A 145 -3.20 -0.02 -30.87
C GLN A 145 -2.27 -0.88 -30.00
N VAL A 146 -2.18 -0.62 -28.70
CA VAL A 146 -1.29 -1.35 -27.80
C VAL A 146 -2.06 -2.40 -27.00
N ASN A 147 -1.59 -3.64 -27.08
CA ASN A 147 -2.08 -4.68 -26.18
C ASN A 147 -1.51 -4.42 -24.78
N HIS A 148 -2.38 -4.21 -23.79
CA HIS A 148 -2.01 -3.97 -22.40
C HIS A 148 -2.95 -4.73 -21.47
N GLU A 149 -2.40 -5.15 -20.36
CA GLU A 149 -3.19 -5.62 -19.21
C GLU A 149 -3.18 -4.54 -18.14
N ASN A 150 -4.33 -4.33 -17.49
CA ASN A 150 -4.48 -3.36 -16.43
C ASN A 150 -5.20 -3.98 -15.23
N ARG A 151 -4.51 -4.10 -14.10
CA ARG A 151 -5.07 -4.61 -12.85
C ARG A 151 -5.84 -3.56 -12.05
N ASN A 152 -5.95 -2.32 -12.57
CA ASN A 152 -6.70 -1.24 -11.96
C ASN A 152 -6.33 -0.98 -10.48
N VAL A 153 -5.04 -0.92 -10.19
CA VAL A 153 -4.50 -0.66 -8.85
C VAL A 153 -4.55 0.82 -8.48
N TRP A 154 -4.41 1.11 -7.19
CA TRP A 154 -4.27 2.48 -6.71
C TRP A 154 -2.84 2.97 -6.94
N THR A 155 -2.72 4.21 -7.40
CA THR A 155 -1.47 4.97 -7.47
C THR A 155 -1.39 5.89 -6.26
N TYR A 156 -0.28 5.87 -5.54
CA TYR A 156 -0.05 6.67 -4.35
C TYR A 156 0.94 7.80 -4.62
N VAL A 157 0.69 8.96 -4.00
CA VAL A 157 1.56 10.14 -4.06
C VAL A 157 1.75 10.65 -2.63
N ASP A 158 2.99 10.87 -2.25
CA ASP A 158 3.33 11.51 -0.98
C ASP A 158 3.71 12.99 -1.23
N ALA A 159 2.85 13.87 -0.81
CA ALA A 159 3.00 15.31 -0.79
C ALA A 159 2.85 15.86 0.65
N SER A 160 3.13 15.04 1.66
CA SER A 160 3.06 15.45 3.07
C SER A 160 4.09 16.53 3.41
N ASP A 161 5.21 16.57 2.68
CA ASP A 161 6.10 17.72 2.60
C ASP A 161 5.85 18.45 1.26
N PRO A 162 5.32 19.68 1.27
CA PRO A 162 5.02 20.42 0.04
C PRO A 162 6.24 20.75 -0.81
N ASN A 163 7.45 20.67 -0.24
CA ASN A 163 8.71 20.87 -0.96
C ASN A 163 9.26 19.57 -1.56
N LYS A 164 8.67 18.43 -1.21
CA LYS A 164 9.13 17.12 -1.62
C LYS A 164 7.95 16.21 -1.98
N VAL A 165 7.37 16.44 -3.14
CA VAL A 165 6.31 15.58 -3.68
C VAL A 165 6.94 14.42 -4.45
N TYR A 166 6.56 13.18 -4.12
CA TYR A 166 7.11 12.01 -4.78
C TYR A 166 6.13 10.84 -4.89
N TYR A 167 6.41 9.96 -5.85
CA TYR A 167 5.78 8.66 -5.96
C TYR A 167 6.60 7.64 -5.17
N PRO A 168 6.04 6.98 -4.15
CA PRO A 168 6.65 5.78 -3.57
C PRO A 168 6.87 4.71 -4.64
N TYR A 169 7.87 3.85 -4.47
CA TYR A 169 8.04 2.70 -5.36
C TYR A 169 6.80 1.81 -5.31
N GLN A 170 6.12 1.66 -6.43
CA GLN A 170 4.84 0.97 -6.50
C GLN A 170 4.54 0.45 -7.90
N SER A 171 3.73 -0.61 -7.98
CA SER A 171 3.18 -1.11 -9.21
C SER A 171 2.21 -0.11 -9.83
N THR A 172 2.24 0.04 -11.14
CA THR A 172 1.20 0.74 -11.92
C THR A 172 0.00 -0.15 -12.21
N GLY A 173 0.12 -1.46 -12.01
CA GLY A 173 -0.87 -2.44 -12.43
C GLY A 173 -0.93 -2.66 -13.94
N LEU A 174 0.01 -2.09 -14.68
CA LEU A 174 0.09 -2.22 -16.13
C LEU A 174 1.11 -3.27 -16.54
N THR A 175 0.75 -4.05 -17.54
CA THR A 175 1.67 -4.85 -18.35
C THR A 175 1.51 -4.37 -19.79
N LEU A 176 2.52 -3.70 -20.28
CA LEU A 176 2.59 -3.26 -21.69
C LEU A 176 3.38 -4.29 -22.46
N PHE A 177 2.76 -4.96 -23.41
CA PHE A 177 3.32 -6.08 -24.16
C PHE A 177 3.57 -7.33 -23.26
N SER A 178 3.26 -8.48 -23.77
CA SER A 178 3.26 -9.75 -23.00
C SER A 178 4.63 -10.20 -22.45
N ASP A 179 5.71 -9.61 -22.95
CA ASP A 179 7.11 -9.96 -22.66
C ASP A 179 7.84 -8.94 -21.77
N MET A 180 7.24 -7.76 -21.51
CA MET A 180 7.90 -6.70 -20.73
C MET A 180 7.64 -6.75 -19.23
N GLY A 181 6.72 -7.61 -18.77
CA GLY A 181 6.36 -7.71 -17.37
C GLY A 181 5.58 -6.51 -16.84
N GLU A 182 5.40 -6.46 -15.54
CA GLU A 182 4.67 -5.41 -14.86
C GLU A 182 5.51 -4.14 -14.70
N TRP A 183 4.89 -2.99 -14.88
CA TRP A 183 5.53 -1.69 -14.77
C TRP A 183 5.39 -1.11 -13.36
N TYR A 184 6.48 -0.49 -12.92
CA TYR A 184 6.57 0.19 -11.63
C TYR A 184 6.94 1.65 -11.81
N ILE A 185 6.48 2.49 -10.90
CA ILE A 185 6.88 3.89 -10.81
C ILE A 185 7.53 4.20 -9.48
N ALA A 186 8.45 5.15 -9.49
CA ALA A 186 9.03 5.79 -8.32
C ALA A 186 9.58 7.15 -8.73
N SER A 187 9.56 8.13 -7.84
CA SER A 187 10.36 9.32 -8.02
C SER A 187 11.83 9.03 -7.70
N GLN A 188 12.72 9.67 -8.42
CA GLN A 188 14.12 9.71 -7.99
C GLN A 188 14.22 10.60 -6.75
N THR A 189 14.88 10.11 -5.71
CA THR A 189 15.17 10.85 -4.47
C THR A 189 16.48 11.58 -4.55
#